data_028bcd71669c93e7c352abff08e405aa
#
_entry.id   028bcd71669c93e7c352abff08e405aa
#
_cell.length_a   1.000
_cell.length_b   1.000
_cell.length_c   1.000
_cell.angle_alpha   90.00
_cell.angle_beta   90.00
_cell.angle_gamma   90.00
#
_symmetry.space_group_name_H-M   'P 1'
#
loop_
_entity.id
_entity.type
_entity.pdbx_description
1 polymer ?
#
loop_
_entity_poly.entity_id
_entity_poly.type
_entity_poly.pdbx_seq_one_letter_code
_entity_poly.pdbx_strand_id
1 'polypeptide(L)'
;MRIVRSGFEGAPMEIRFAEDGDLDAMIRFNRRLREGGRGEEQMTLHPSLPGEARYRPPGFPVYRRMMIAEDGREIRAAMLLYHHNVFIKGERRDFCWADMPVSEGIIDRKYSLAIIQLMKRAAAYQPFLMTMGVGTPEVEAFRFLVKLGWRWRLAPFFFYPVRVTKTLLGLRYFKERPKLRLAALLGAVSGAGAGLGGLLSLRHHLASFLSTCQSAEEIAFDDWADRIFTDALPEYAAAIRSDASTLNIVYPPGDPRYTRLRVRRKGAKEDVGWIVVASKQMKDNRYFGDLKVGTLADGFGRVANAPALVAAGIDHLAETGVDIIVANFLHAAWARACRRAGMLPGPSTYNLFVSPGGPLLRDDSFPPEEIHVARGHGDGLDALV
;
A
#
# COMPACT_ATOMS: atom_id res chain seq x y z
N MET A 1 -7.23 -5.38 47.26
CA MET A 1 -6.48 -5.55 46.01
C MET A 1 -5.65 -4.30 45.79
N ARG A 2 -4.36 -4.33 46.18
CA ARG A 2 -3.45 -3.19 46.04
C ARG A 2 -3.00 -3.08 44.59
N ILE A 3 -3.40 -1.99 43.90
CA ILE A 3 -2.87 -1.61 42.59
C ILE A 3 -1.44 -1.16 42.83
N VAL A 4 -0.47 -1.99 42.43
CA VAL A 4 0.93 -1.63 42.32
C VAL A 4 1.03 -0.62 41.18
N ARG A 5 1.14 0.67 41.51
CA ARG A 5 1.58 1.70 40.58
C ARG A 5 3.04 1.41 40.24
N SER A 6 3.29 0.73 39.13
CA SER A 6 4.62 0.65 38.58
C SER A 6 4.99 2.04 38.07
N GLY A 7 5.91 2.69 38.77
CA GLY A 7 6.46 3.99 38.42
C GLY A 7 7.33 3.91 37.14
N PHE A 8 6.71 3.97 36.00
CA PHE A 8 7.31 4.40 34.73
C PHE A 8 6.76 5.81 34.41
N GLU A 9 7.14 6.78 35.21
CA GLU A 9 7.04 8.18 34.82
C GLU A 9 8.19 8.47 33.86
N GLY A 10 8.03 8.11 32.59
CA GLY A 10 8.85 8.70 31.54
C GLY A 10 8.58 10.21 31.49
N ALA A 11 9.62 11.03 31.45
CA ALA A 11 9.46 12.48 31.34
C ALA A 11 8.47 12.82 30.21
N PRO A 12 7.56 13.80 30.38
CA PRO A 12 6.62 14.18 29.36
C PRO A 12 7.40 14.66 28.14
N MET A 13 7.20 13.94 27.01
CA MET A 13 7.82 14.32 25.74
C MET A 13 7.03 15.47 25.11
N GLU A 14 7.73 16.40 24.51
CA GLU A 14 7.10 17.39 23.65
C GLU A 14 6.73 16.73 22.31
N ILE A 15 5.45 16.88 21.90
CA ILE A 15 4.97 16.32 20.66
C ILE A 15 4.44 17.43 19.75
N ARG A 16 5.11 17.60 18.61
CA ARG A 16 4.82 18.63 17.62
C ARG A 16 5.00 18.13 16.19
N PHE A 17 4.66 18.95 15.23
CA PHE A 17 5.06 18.70 13.85
C PHE A 17 6.50 19.11 13.64
N ALA A 18 7.21 18.34 12.83
CA ALA A 18 8.56 18.65 12.42
C ALA A 18 8.60 19.86 11.48
N GLU A 19 9.66 20.64 11.59
CA GLU A 19 9.99 21.82 10.80
C GLU A 19 11.32 21.63 10.06
N ASP A 20 11.66 22.51 9.14
CA ASP A 20 12.91 22.41 8.36
C ASP A 20 14.17 22.43 9.25
N GLY A 21 14.09 23.09 10.41
CA GLY A 21 15.17 23.14 11.40
C GLY A 21 15.44 21.81 12.12
N ASP A 22 14.58 20.80 11.97
CA ASP A 22 14.74 19.49 12.62
C ASP A 22 15.61 18.50 11.84
N LEU A 23 16.12 18.88 10.68
CA LEU A 23 16.88 18.00 9.80
C LEU A 23 18.08 17.34 10.52
N ASP A 24 18.86 18.09 11.25
CA ASP A 24 20.02 17.55 12.00
C ASP A 24 19.58 16.60 13.11
N ALA A 25 18.48 16.89 13.80
CA ALA A 25 17.91 16.01 14.82
C ALA A 25 17.39 14.70 14.20
N MET A 26 16.80 14.73 13.01
CA MET A 26 16.39 13.54 12.25
C MET A 26 17.61 12.69 11.84
N ILE A 27 18.68 13.32 11.37
CA ILE A 27 19.93 12.62 11.01
C ILE A 27 20.49 11.91 12.24
N ARG A 28 20.55 12.60 13.41
CA ARG A 28 21.01 12.00 14.67
C ARG A 28 20.11 10.85 15.10
N PHE A 29 18.79 11.00 15.01
CA PHE A 29 17.83 9.94 15.34
C PHE A 29 18.06 8.69 14.48
N ASN A 30 18.17 8.84 13.17
CA ASN A 30 18.45 7.74 12.24
C ASN A 30 19.78 7.05 12.54
N ARG A 31 20.82 7.83 12.92
CA ARG A 31 22.12 7.29 13.30
C ARG A 31 22.01 6.41 14.54
N ARG A 32 21.33 6.88 15.60
CA ARG A 32 21.14 6.09 16.83
C ARG A 32 20.40 4.78 16.57
N LEU A 33 19.36 4.79 15.72
CA LEU A 33 18.64 3.57 15.33
C LEU A 33 19.57 2.57 14.63
N ARG A 34 20.42 3.03 13.71
CA ARG A 34 21.42 2.18 13.03
C ARG A 34 22.45 1.60 13.98
N GLU A 35 23.02 2.43 14.86
CA GLU A 35 23.99 2.01 15.88
C GLU A 35 23.37 1.01 16.86
N GLY A 36 22.06 1.12 17.14
CA GLY A 36 21.28 0.19 17.94
C GLY A 36 20.89 -1.11 17.20
N GLY A 37 21.46 -1.39 16.02
CA GLY A 37 21.21 -2.61 15.24
C GLY A 37 19.87 -2.60 14.48
N ARG A 38 19.24 -1.44 14.35
CA ARG A 38 18.02 -1.21 13.55
C ARG A 38 18.40 -0.43 12.29
N GLY A 39 18.92 -1.15 11.29
CA GLY A 39 19.40 -0.58 10.04
C GLY A 39 18.30 -0.09 9.09
N GLU A 40 18.70 0.26 7.87
CA GLU A 40 17.89 0.96 6.85
C GLU A 40 16.60 0.26 6.43
N GLU A 41 16.48 -1.04 6.65
CA GLU A 41 15.25 -1.79 6.38
C GLU A 41 14.10 -1.52 7.37
N GLN A 42 14.36 -0.78 8.43
CA GLN A 42 13.39 -0.44 9.45
C GLN A 42 13.20 1.07 9.51
N MET A 43 12.20 1.53 8.81
CA MET A 43 11.45 2.78 8.98
C MET A 43 12.23 3.91 9.66
N THR A 44 13.32 4.33 9.07
CA THR A 44 14.09 5.50 9.51
C THR A 44 13.52 6.77 8.88
N LEU A 45 13.60 7.90 9.59
CA LEU A 45 13.23 9.19 9.02
C LEU A 45 14.13 9.54 7.85
N HIS A 46 13.56 9.93 6.73
CA HIS A 46 14.32 10.44 5.61
C HIS A 46 14.58 11.93 5.79
N PRO A 47 15.85 12.37 5.86
CA PRO A 47 16.17 13.78 6.03
C PRO A 47 15.69 14.67 4.88
N SER A 48 15.54 14.11 3.66
CA SER A 48 15.10 14.82 2.46
C SER A 48 13.59 15.01 2.38
N LEU A 49 12.81 14.44 3.29
CA LEU A 49 11.36 14.52 3.23
C LEU A 49 10.78 15.93 3.30
N PRO A 50 11.32 16.89 4.06
CA PRO A 50 10.80 18.27 4.07
C PRO A 50 10.82 18.98 2.72
N GLY A 51 11.74 18.63 1.83
CA GLY A 51 11.89 19.26 0.52
C GLY A 51 11.18 18.55 -0.64
N GLU A 52 10.62 17.36 -0.43
CA GLU A 52 10.00 16.61 -1.50
C GLU A 52 8.60 17.16 -1.86
N ALA A 53 8.23 17.00 -3.13
CA ALA A 53 6.90 17.39 -3.66
C ALA A 53 5.72 16.81 -2.89
N ARG A 54 5.92 15.74 -2.12
CA ARG A 54 4.92 15.09 -1.25
C ARG A 54 4.69 15.84 0.07
N TYR A 55 5.62 16.72 0.50
CA TYR A 55 5.49 17.63 1.64
C TYR A 55 4.86 18.94 1.20
N ARG A 56 3.63 18.85 0.76
CA ARG A 56 2.88 20.06 0.40
C ARG A 56 2.24 20.66 1.65
N PRO A 57 2.11 21.97 1.72
CA PRO A 57 1.42 22.62 2.84
C PRO A 57 -0.05 22.23 2.90
N PRO A 58 -0.71 22.43 4.06
CA PRO A 58 -2.17 22.30 4.15
C PRO A 58 -2.87 23.12 3.07
N GLY A 59 -3.94 22.57 2.48
CA GLY A 59 -4.66 23.18 1.36
C GLY A 59 -4.50 22.44 0.04
N PHE A 60 -3.47 21.61 -0.11
CA PHE A 60 -3.43 20.64 -1.20
C PHE A 60 -4.35 19.45 -0.91
N PRO A 61 -4.91 18.78 -1.95
CA PRO A 61 -5.78 17.62 -1.77
C PRO A 61 -5.10 16.46 -1.04
N VAL A 62 -3.77 16.40 -1.17
CA VAL A 62 -2.93 15.40 -0.50
C VAL A 62 -1.64 16.07 -0.06
N TYR A 63 -1.24 15.86 1.19
CA TYR A 63 0.02 16.38 1.71
C TYR A 63 0.50 15.53 2.90
N ARG A 64 1.80 15.54 3.17
CA ARG A 64 2.41 14.83 4.29
C ARG A 64 2.90 15.80 5.35
N ARG A 65 2.75 15.42 6.62
CA ARG A 65 3.36 16.09 7.77
C ARG A 65 4.00 15.04 8.66
N MET A 66 5.17 15.36 9.17
CA MET A 66 5.83 14.50 10.15
C MET A 66 5.49 14.98 11.56
N MET A 67 5.01 14.09 12.41
CA MET A 67 4.83 14.35 13.82
C MET A 67 6.00 13.70 14.58
N ILE A 68 6.64 14.44 15.47
CA ILE A 68 7.79 14.01 16.25
C ILE A 68 7.48 14.10 17.75
N ALA A 69 8.11 13.22 18.52
CA ALA A 69 8.17 13.29 19.97
C ALA A 69 9.63 13.49 20.39
N GLU A 70 9.89 14.53 21.16
CA GLU A 70 11.24 14.91 21.57
C GLU A 70 11.41 14.96 23.10
N ASP A 71 12.64 14.64 23.50
CA ASP A 71 13.16 14.79 24.86
C ASP A 71 14.35 15.78 24.77
N GLY A 72 14.13 17.00 25.23
CA GLY A 72 15.06 18.12 24.99
C GLY A 72 15.07 18.53 23.51
N ARG A 73 16.20 18.40 22.84
CA ARG A 73 16.36 18.67 21.39
C ARG A 73 16.57 17.41 20.56
N GLU A 74 16.27 16.26 21.14
CA GLU A 74 16.50 14.97 20.50
C GLU A 74 15.18 14.28 20.18
N ILE A 75 14.97 13.94 18.92
CA ILE A 75 13.81 13.16 18.48
C ILE A 75 13.92 11.75 19.04
N ARG A 76 12.84 11.25 19.67
CA ARG A 76 12.74 9.92 20.27
C ARG A 76 11.71 9.04 19.59
N ALA A 77 10.73 9.65 18.91
CA ALA A 77 9.80 8.95 18.06
C ALA A 77 9.31 9.88 16.95
N ALA A 78 8.88 9.28 15.84
CA ALA A 78 8.28 10.01 14.74
C ALA A 78 7.29 9.15 13.97
N MET A 79 6.38 9.80 13.26
CA MET A 79 5.47 9.18 12.31
C MET A 79 5.10 10.17 11.21
N LEU A 80 4.80 9.65 10.04
CA LEU A 80 4.22 10.42 8.96
C LEU A 80 2.70 10.38 9.03
N LEU A 81 2.08 11.55 8.90
CA LEU A 81 0.66 11.71 8.69
C LEU A 81 0.45 12.16 7.24
N TYR A 82 -0.09 11.27 6.43
CA TYR A 82 -0.38 11.53 5.05
C TYR A 82 -1.85 11.90 4.93
N HIS A 83 -2.12 13.21 4.82
CA HIS A 83 -3.46 13.77 4.75
C HIS A 83 -4.09 13.46 3.40
N HIS A 84 -5.30 12.97 3.45
CA HIS A 84 -6.06 12.52 2.29
C HIS A 84 -7.57 12.65 2.52
N ASN A 85 -8.35 12.45 1.48
CA ASN A 85 -9.80 12.38 1.57
C ASN A 85 -10.29 10.99 1.19
N VAL A 86 -11.36 10.55 1.84
CA VAL A 86 -12.14 9.38 1.48
C VAL A 86 -13.60 9.80 1.31
N PHE A 87 -14.27 9.24 0.32
CA PHE A 87 -15.70 9.38 0.16
C PHE A 87 -16.38 8.18 0.79
N ILE A 88 -17.34 8.41 1.65
CA ILE A 88 -18.14 7.39 2.34
C ILE A 88 -19.60 7.68 2.04
N LYS A 89 -20.26 6.78 1.29
CA LYS A 89 -21.64 6.99 0.79
C LYS A 89 -21.80 8.35 0.07
N GLY A 90 -20.79 8.73 -0.73
CA GLY A 90 -20.75 9.98 -1.47
C GLY A 90 -20.32 11.22 -0.65
N GLU A 91 -20.22 11.14 0.68
CA GLU A 91 -19.76 12.25 1.52
C GLU A 91 -18.23 12.25 1.69
N ARG A 92 -17.61 13.38 1.43
CA ARG A 92 -16.17 13.57 1.66
C ARG A 92 -15.84 13.63 3.16
N ARG A 93 -14.87 12.85 3.56
CA ARG A 93 -14.29 12.85 4.91
C ARG A 93 -12.78 13.00 4.84
N ASP A 94 -12.24 13.83 5.72
CA ASP A 94 -10.79 13.96 5.88
C ASP A 94 -10.26 12.83 6.77
N PHE A 95 -9.11 12.29 6.40
CA PHE A 95 -8.39 11.29 7.19
C PHE A 95 -6.88 11.41 6.98
N CYS A 96 -6.10 10.71 7.79
CA CYS A 96 -4.68 10.53 7.54
C CYS A 96 -4.31 9.04 7.46
N TRP A 97 -3.43 8.71 6.51
CA TRP A 97 -2.62 7.52 6.66
C TRP A 97 -1.61 7.77 7.77
N ALA A 98 -1.60 6.89 8.78
CA ALA A 98 -0.59 6.85 9.82
C ALA A 98 0.53 5.95 9.32
N ASP A 99 1.63 6.58 8.90
CA ASP A 99 2.67 5.95 8.13
C ASP A 99 4.00 5.97 8.88
N MET A 100 4.79 4.93 8.71
CA MET A 100 6.16 4.83 9.24
C MET A 100 6.31 5.21 10.73
N PRO A 101 5.48 4.72 11.67
CA PRO A 101 5.67 5.00 13.08
C PRO A 101 6.95 4.30 13.57
N VAL A 102 7.91 5.08 14.07
CA VAL A 102 9.18 4.59 14.59
C VAL A 102 9.51 5.26 15.93
N SER A 103 10.13 4.51 16.84
CA SER A 103 10.54 5.01 18.17
C SER A 103 11.87 4.42 18.59
N GLU A 104 12.69 5.19 19.29
CA GLU A 104 13.88 4.68 19.97
C GLU A 104 13.57 3.60 21.03
N GLY A 105 12.31 3.45 21.43
CA GLY A 105 11.89 2.36 22.30
C GLY A 105 12.23 0.95 21.78
N ILE A 106 12.54 0.81 20.49
CA ILE A 106 12.99 -0.46 19.89
C ILE A 106 14.48 -0.77 20.20
N ILE A 107 15.27 0.21 20.61
CA ILE A 107 16.68 0.07 20.98
C ILE A 107 16.96 0.47 22.44
N ASP A 108 16.16 1.36 23.01
CA ASP A 108 16.25 1.82 24.40
C ASP A 108 14.88 1.82 25.08
N ARG A 109 14.70 0.93 26.06
CA ARG A 109 13.44 0.75 26.78
C ARG A 109 12.95 2.02 27.49
N LYS A 110 13.81 2.96 27.80
CA LYS A 110 13.46 4.27 28.39
C LYS A 110 12.40 4.99 27.53
N TYR A 111 12.47 4.83 26.21
CA TYR A 111 11.59 5.48 25.24
C TYR A 111 10.45 4.61 24.72
N SER A 112 10.17 3.46 25.36
CA SER A 112 9.12 2.54 24.93
C SER A 112 7.71 3.16 24.89
N LEU A 113 7.45 4.19 25.68
CA LEU A 113 6.17 4.90 25.71
C LEU A 113 6.07 6.03 24.67
N ALA A 114 7.17 6.42 24.02
CA ALA A 114 7.19 7.51 23.07
C ALA A 114 6.20 7.30 21.91
N ILE A 115 6.19 6.09 21.36
CA ILE A 115 5.29 5.75 20.27
C ILE A 115 3.81 5.80 20.69
N ILE A 116 3.50 5.42 21.95
CA ILE A 116 2.14 5.45 22.47
C ILE A 116 1.67 6.90 22.62
N GLN A 117 2.52 7.77 23.15
CA GLN A 117 2.22 9.20 23.30
C GLN A 117 2.03 9.85 21.94
N LEU A 118 2.91 9.54 20.96
CA LEU A 118 2.83 10.02 19.61
C LEU A 118 1.51 9.60 18.93
N MET A 119 1.16 8.30 19.01
CA MET A 119 -0.10 7.79 18.45
C MET A 119 -1.34 8.42 19.08
N LYS A 120 -1.35 8.64 20.41
CA LYS A 120 -2.43 9.35 21.09
C LYS A 120 -2.55 10.79 20.62
N ARG A 121 -1.44 11.49 20.44
CA ARG A 121 -1.44 12.87 19.93
C ARG A 121 -1.92 12.93 18.48
N ALA A 122 -1.48 11.99 17.65
CA ALA A 122 -1.94 11.88 16.27
C ALA A 122 -3.45 11.62 16.18
N ALA A 123 -4.00 10.72 17.02
CA ALA A 123 -5.42 10.46 17.10
C ALA A 123 -6.23 11.64 17.65
N ALA A 124 -5.65 12.44 18.55
CA ALA A 124 -6.27 13.69 19.01
C ALA A 124 -6.27 14.79 17.93
N TYR A 125 -5.23 14.83 17.10
CA TYR A 125 -5.12 15.75 15.97
C TYR A 125 -6.07 15.37 14.82
N GLN A 126 -6.04 14.09 14.41
CA GLN A 126 -6.92 13.53 13.39
C GLN A 126 -7.51 12.21 13.90
N PRO A 127 -8.78 12.22 14.35
CA PRO A 127 -9.43 11.01 14.89
C PRO A 127 -9.57 9.88 13.89
N PHE A 128 -9.72 10.19 12.59
CA PHE A 128 -9.82 9.21 11.54
C PHE A 128 -8.44 8.94 10.95
N LEU A 129 -7.76 7.94 11.51
CA LEU A 129 -6.50 7.42 11.00
C LEU A 129 -6.72 6.07 10.33
N MET A 130 -5.95 5.81 9.28
CA MET A 130 -5.83 4.49 8.65
C MET A 130 -4.36 4.13 8.50
N THR A 131 -4.05 2.84 8.43
CA THR A 131 -2.73 2.33 8.02
C THR A 131 -2.90 1.00 7.27
N MET A 132 -1.94 0.66 6.43
CA MET A 132 -1.95 -0.58 5.65
C MET A 132 -0.61 -1.30 5.76
N GLY A 133 -0.63 -2.62 5.53
CA GLY A 133 0.62 -3.37 5.39
C GLY A 133 1.31 -3.77 6.68
N VAL A 134 0.64 -3.73 7.82
CA VAL A 134 1.23 -3.95 9.15
C VAL A 134 1.71 -5.39 9.39
N GLY A 135 1.41 -6.34 8.50
CA GLY A 135 1.83 -7.73 8.64
C GLY A 135 0.74 -8.64 9.23
N THR A 136 1.14 -9.74 9.86
CA THR A 136 0.25 -10.76 10.42
C THR A 136 0.01 -10.56 11.92
N PRO A 137 -0.99 -11.24 12.55
CA PRO A 137 -1.25 -11.16 13.99
C PRO A 137 -0.06 -11.49 14.89
N GLU A 138 0.95 -12.19 14.39
CA GLU A 138 2.17 -12.51 15.12
C GLU A 138 3.11 -11.31 15.25
N VAL A 139 2.95 -10.30 14.39
CA VAL A 139 3.77 -9.08 14.40
C VAL A 139 3.37 -8.18 15.58
N GLU A 140 4.34 -7.64 16.28
CA GLU A 140 4.12 -6.80 17.47
C GLU A 140 3.30 -5.56 17.14
N ALA A 141 3.59 -4.87 16.02
CA ALA A 141 2.85 -3.71 15.57
C ALA A 141 1.37 -4.00 15.32
N PHE A 142 1.04 -5.17 14.75
CA PHE A 142 -0.34 -5.60 14.57
C PHE A 142 -1.08 -5.70 15.92
N ARG A 143 -0.49 -6.46 16.88
CA ARG A 143 -1.06 -6.63 18.22
C ARG A 143 -1.18 -5.32 18.98
N PHE A 144 -0.23 -4.41 18.76
CA PHE A 144 -0.26 -3.08 19.34
C PHE A 144 -1.47 -2.28 18.86
N LEU A 145 -1.72 -2.21 17.55
CA LEU A 145 -2.89 -1.52 17.00
C LEU A 145 -4.21 -2.11 17.49
N VAL A 146 -4.32 -3.45 17.53
CA VAL A 146 -5.51 -4.12 18.09
C VAL A 146 -5.73 -3.75 19.54
N LYS A 147 -4.67 -3.71 20.37
CA LYS A 147 -4.77 -3.27 21.78
C LYS A 147 -5.18 -1.80 21.93
N LEU A 148 -4.87 -0.95 20.95
CA LEU A 148 -5.34 0.43 20.89
C LEU A 148 -6.78 0.55 20.36
N GLY A 149 -7.46 -0.56 20.11
CA GLY A 149 -8.85 -0.59 19.65
C GLY A 149 -9.02 -0.33 18.16
N TRP A 150 -7.96 -0.42 17.37
CA TRP A 150 -8.05 -0.31 15.92
C TRP A 150 -8.77 -1.53 15.35
N ARG A 151 -9.68 -1.29 14.41
CA ARG A 151 -10.37 -2.33 13.63
C ARG A 151 -9.55 -2.63 12.40
N TRP A 152 -9.61 -3.84 11.91
CA TRP A 152 -8.81 -4.26 10.77
C TRP A 152 -9.54 -5.20 9.82
N ARG A 153 -9.10 -5.20 8.57
CA ARG A 153 -9.55 -6.13 7.54
C ARG A 153 -8.39 -6.53 6.65
N LEU A 154 -8.31 -7.84 6.36
CA LEU A 154 -7.30 -8.38 5.45
C LEU A 154 -7.66 -8.03 4.00
N ALA A 155 -6.77 -7.36 3.28
CA ALA A 155 -6.88 -7.18 1.84
C ALA A 155 -6.35 -8.45 1.14
N PRO A 156 -7.14 -9.07 0.24
CA PRO A 156 -6.68 -10.24 -0.50
C PRO A 156 -5.41 -9.95 -1.29
N PHE A 157 -4.51 -10.92 -1.32
CA PHE A 157 -3.30 -10.87 -2.15
C PHE A 157 -3.49 -11.77 -3.37
N PHE A 158 -3.12 -11.25 -4.53
CA PHE A 158 -3.14 -11.95 -5.79
C PHE A 158 -1.79 -11.87 -6.47
N PHE A 159 -1.42 -12.92 -7.20
CA PHE A 159 -0.23 -12.93 -8.03
C PHE A 159 -0.48 -13.61 -9.37
N TYR A 160 0.22 -13.16 -10.41
CA TYR A 160 0.22 -13.73 -11.74
C TYR A 160 1.67 -14.02 -12.15
N PRO A 161 2.08 -15.29 -12.25
CA PRO A 161 3.44 -15.63 -12.67
C PRO A 161 3.55 -15.48 -14.19
N VAL A 162 4.22 -14.42 -14.67
CA VAL A 162 4.50 -14.20 -16.09
C VAL A 162 5.53 -15.21 -16.59
N ARG A 163 6.61 -15.40 -15.82
CA ARG A 163 7.66 -16.40 -16.06
C ARG A 163 7.59 -17.48 -15.00
N VAL A 164 6.71 -18.47 -15.22
CA VAL A 164 6.35 -19.47 -14.19
C VAL A 164 7.57 -20.15 -13.59
N THR A 165 8.47 -20.70 -14.43
CA THR A 165 9.68 -21.40 -13.97
C THR A 165 10.56 -20.48 -13.12
N LYS A 166 10.84 -19.25 -13.61
CA LYS A 166 11.67 -18.28 -12.88
C LYS A 166 11.02 -17.85 -11.58
N THR A 167 9.70 -17.65 -11.58
CA THR A 167 8.92 -17.32 -10.38
C THR A 167 9.01 -18.44 -9.34
N LEU A 168 8.75 -19.71 -9.72
CA LEU A 168 8.82 -20.84 -8.82
C LEU A 168 10.21 -21.02 -8.18
N LEU A 169 11.27 -20.84 -8.97
CA LEU A 169 12.65 -20.97 -8.47
C LEU A 169 13.12 -19.74 -7.69
N GLY A 170 12.55 -18.55 -7.98
CA GLY A 170 12.95 -17.27 -7.39
C GLY A 170 12.29 -16.98 -6.03
N LEU A 171 11.04 -17.37 -5.84
CA LEU A 171 10.31 -17.06 -4.62
C LEU A 171 10.95 -17.72 -3.38
N ARG A 172 11.28 -16.92 -2.36
CA ARG A 172 11.84 -17.42 -1.10
C ARG A 172 10.90 -18.39 -0.39
N TYR A 173 9.61 -18.19 -0.50
CA TYR A 173 8.60 -19.12 0.03
C TYR A 173 8.84 -20.57 -0.36
N PHE A 174 9.27 -20.82 -1.60
CA PHE A 174 9.61 -22.17 -2.07
C PHE A 174 11.04 -22.56 -1.65
N LYS A 175 11.98 -21.61 -1.64
CA LYS A 175 13.38 -21.87 -1.28
C LYS A 175 13.53 -22.34 0.18
N GLU A 176 12.74 -21.80 1.09
CA GLU A 176 12.80 -22.09 2.54
C GLU A 176 12.05 -23.38 2.94
N ARG A 177 11.29 -23.98 2.01
CA ARG A 177 10.50 -25.20 2.27
C ARG A 177 10.98 -26.34 1.37
N PRO A 178 11.81 -27.29 1.86
CA PRO A 178 12.48 -28.28 1.02
C PRO A 178 11.52 -29.14 0.18
N LYS A 179 10.36 -29.54 0.72
CA LYS A 179 9.35 -30.29 -0.03
C LYS A 179 8.73 -29.48 -1.18
N LEU A 180 8.43 -28.21 -0.94
CA LEU A 180 7.89 -27.32 -1.95
C LEU A 180 8.95 -26.92 -2.99
N ARG A 181 10.20 -26.76 -2.55
CA ARG A 181 11.35 -26.54 -3.44
C ARG A 181 11.54 -27.71 -4.40
N LEU A 182 11.49 -28.94 -3.89
CA LEU A 182 11.58 -30.14 -4.72
C LEU A 182 10.42 -30.21 -5.71
N ALA A 183 9.20 -29.96 -5.28
CA ALA A 183 8.02 -29.91 -6.16
C ALA A 183 8.14 -28.80 -7.22
N ALA A 184 8.64 -27.63 -6.87
CA ALA A 184 8.90 -26.54 -7.80
C ALA A 184 9.98 -26.90 -8.83
N LEU A 185 11.08 -27.55 -8.40
CA LEU A 185 12.13 -28.06 -9.29
C LEU A 185 11.61 -29.13 -10.25
N LEU A 186 10.88 -30.12 -9.74
CA LEU A 186 10.26 -31.16 -10.57
C LEU A 186 9.26 -30.56 -11.56
N GLY A 187 8.44 -29.61 -11.14
CA GLY A 187 7.53 -28.87 -12.01
C GLY A 187 8.25 -28.04 -13.09
N ALA A 188 9.40 -27.45 -12.75
CA ALA A 188 10.23 -26.72 -13.72
C ALA A 188 10.89 -27.63 -14.76
N VAL A 189 11.42 -28.80 -14.33
CA VAL A 189 12.14 -29.76 -15.20
C VAL A 189 11.17 -30.61 -16.02
N SER A 190 10.03 -30.99 -15.49
CA SER A 190 9.03 -31.83 -16.18
C SER A 190 8.21 -31.09 -17.25
N GLY A 191 8.42 -29.79 -17.43
CA GLY A 191 7.58 -28.97 -18.32
C GLY A 191 6.18 -28.65 -17.77
N ALA A 192 5.81 -29.16 -16.58
CA ALA A 192 4.54 -28.87 -15.96
C ALA A 192 4.38 -27.38 -15.63
N GLY A 193 5.49 -26.70 -15.30
CA GLY A 193 5.53 -25.25 -15.12
C GLY A 193 5.22 -24.51 -16.43
N ALA A 194 5.71 -24.99 -17.56
CA ALA A 194 5.39 -24.41 -18.88
C ALA A 194 3.93 -24.71 -19.25
N GLY A 195 3.41 -25.90 -18.96
CA GLY A 195 1.99 -26.25 -19.17
C GLY A 195 1.05 -25.36 -18.36
N LEU A 196 1.34 -25.17 -17.06
CA LEU A 196 0.58 -24.25 -16.19
C LEU A 196 0.66 -22.81 -16.71
N GLY A 197 1.87 -22.37 -17.10
CA GLY A 197 2.07 -21.04 -17.68
C GLY A 197 1.25 -20.85 -18.95
N GLY A 198 1.25 -21.85 -19.85
CA GLY A 198 0.44 -21.87 -21.05
C GLY A 198 -1.06 -21.79 -20.76
N LEU A 199 -1.55 -22.54 -19.76
CA LEU A 199 -2.96 -22.51 -19.35
C LEU A 199 -3.37 -21.13 -18.77
N LEU A 200 -2.53 -20.57 -17.89
CA LEU A 200 -2.78 -19.24 -17.32
C LEU A 200 -2.73 -18.15 -18.42
N SER A 201 -1.76 -18.24 -19.30
CA SER A 201 -1.63 -17.34 -20.45
C SER A 201 -2.83 -17.46 -21.39
N LEU A 202 -3.25 -18.68 -21.74
CA LEU A 202 -4.41 -18.92 -22.58
C LEU A 202 -5.69 -18.31 -21.92
N ARG A 203 -5.89 -18.56 -20.64
CA ARG A 203 -7.03 -17.99 -19.90
C ARG A 203 -7.00 -16.46 -19.91
N HIS A 204 -5.83 -15.89 -19.72
CA HIS A 204 -5.65 -14.44 -19.76
C HIS A 204 -5.85 -13.88 -21.16
N HIS A 205 -5.24 -14.50 -22.21
CA HIS A 205 -5.43 -14.10 -23.59
C HIS A 205 -6.87 -14.21 -24.07
N LEU A 206 -7.60 -15.25 -23.66
CA LEU A 206 -9.02 -15.34 -23.97
C LEU A 206 -9.81 -14.20 -23.32
N ALA A 207 -9.52 -13.87 -22.05
CA ALA A 207 -10.17 -12.74 -21.38
C ALA A 207 -9.81 -11.40 -22.02
N SER A 208 -8.56 -11.21 -22.44
CA SER A 208 -8.07 -10.00 -23.11
C SER A 208 -8.59 -9.89 -24.56
N PHE A 209 -8.64 -11.01 -25.30
CA PHE A 209 -9.19 -11.07 -26.67
C PHE A 209 -10.68 -10.74 -26.70
N LEU A 210 -11.44 -11.22 -25.70
CA LEU A 210 -12.85 -10.90 -25.54
C LEU A 210 -13.07 -9.48 -24.97
N SER A 211 -12.00 -8.80 -24.55
CA SER A 211 -12.09 -7.43 -24.07
C SER A 211 -12.42 -6.47 -25.20
N THR A 212 -13.48 -5.71 -25.00
CA THR A 212 -13.87 -4.60 -25.88
C THR A 212 -13.10 -3.31 -25.56
N CYS A 213 -12.06 -3.38 -24.74
CA CYS A 213 -11.30 -2.23 -24.26
C CYS A 213 -9.86 -2.24 -24.78
N GLN A 214 -9.26 -1.05 -24.84
CA GLN A 214 -7.86 -0.81 -25.15
C GLN A 214 -7.28 0.16 -24.10
N SER A 215 -6.00 0.02 -23.79
CA SER A 215 -5.29 0.92 -22.89
C SER A 215 -4.31 1.81 -23.66
N ALA A 216 -4.07 3.00 -23.13
CA ALA A 216 -3.03 3.91 -23.57
C ALA A 216 -2.29 4.46 -22.34
N GLU A 217 -0.97 4.65 -22.47
CA GLU A 217 -0.18 5.30 -21.46
C GLU A 217 -0.45 6.81 -21.48
N GLU A 218 -0.58 7.39 -20.29
CA GLU A 218 -0.79 8.82 -20.10
C GLU A 218 0.36 9.42 -19.26
N ILE A 219 0.78 10.62 -19.62
CA ILE A 219 1.84 11.32 -18.89
C ILE A 219 1.32 11.81 -17.53
N ALA A 220 0.07 12.26 -17.50
CA ALA A 220 -0.59 12.80 -16.31
C ALA A 220 -2.08 12.45 -16.32
N PHE A 221 -2.72 12.58 -15.18
CA PHE A 221 -4.18 12.57 -15.08
C PHE A 221 -4.72 13.97 -15.39
N ASP A 222 -5.86 14.05 -16.04
CA ASP A 222 -6.58 15.30 -16.33
C ASP A 222 -8.10 15.11 -16.17
N ASP A 223 -8.92 16.00 -16.74
CA ASP A 223 -10.39 16.01 -16.65
C ASP A 223 -11.06 14.66 -16.95
N TRP A 224 -10.41 13.78 -17.73
CA TRP A 224 -10.96 12.45 -17.99
C TRP A 224 -10.96 11.58 -16.72
N ALA A 225 -9.96 11.73 -15.84
CA ALA A 225 -9.91 11.02 -14.57
C ALA A 225 -10.97 11.54 -13.60
N ASP A 226 -11.21 12.85 -13.59
CA ASP A 226 -12.27 13.48 -12.79
C ASP A 226 -13.65 12.99 -13.20
N ARG A 227 -13.91 12.87 -14.50
CA ARG A 227 -15.17 12.29 -15.01
C ARG A 227 -15.33 10.83 -14.58
N ILE A 228 -14.30 10.00 -14.75
CA ILE A 228 -14.33 8.59 -14.30
C ILE A 228 -14.62 8.51 -12.81
N PHE A 229 -13.94 9.35 -12.00
CA PHE A 229 -14.13 9.35 -10.55
C PHE A 229 -15.56 9.72 -10.17
N THR A 230 -16.08 10.80 -10.74
CA THR A 230 -17.45 11.28 -10.46
C THR A 230 -18.50 10.25 -10.86
N ASP A 231 -18.36 9.64 -12.05
CA ASP A 231 -19.35 8.71 -12.61
C ASP A 231 -19.35 7.34 -11.89
N ALA A 232 -18.20 6.90 -11.40
CA ALA A 232 -18.06 5.60 -10.76
C ALA A 232 -18.21 5.63 -9.24
N LEU A 233 -17.95 6.76 -8.60
CA LEU A 233 -18.00 6.89 -7.13
C LEU A 233 -19.28 6.36 -6.49
N PRO A 234 -20.48 6.58 -7.03
CA PRO A 234 -21.72 6.06 -6.44
C PRO A 234 -21.81 4.53 -6.34
N GLU A 235 -20.96 3.79 -7.07
CA GLU A 235 -20.92 2.32 -7.04
C GLU A 235 -20.08 1.77 -5.86
N TYR A 236 -19.44 2.66 -5.07
CA TYR A 236 -18.58 2.30 -3.94
C TYR A 236 -19.17 2.83 -2.63
N ALA A 237 -19.28 1.98 -1.61
CA ALA A 237 -19.69 2.42 -0.28
C ALA A 237 -18.63 3.32 0.37
N ALA A 238 -17.35 3.05 0.08
CA ALA A 238 -16.27 3.98 0.38
C ALA A 238 -15.14 3.87 -0.66
N ALA A 239 -14.58 5.02 -1.04
CA ALA A 239 -13.44 5.09 -1.95
C ALA A 239 -12.50 6.23 -1.56
N ILE A 240 -11.20 6.00 -1.66
CA ILE A 240 -10.18 7.05 -1.53
C ILE A 240 -10.36 8.03 -2.68
N ARG A 241 -10.21 9.34 -2.40
CA ARG A 241 -10.29 10.38 -3.42
C ARG A 241 -9.27 10.12 -4.52
N SER A 242 -9.73 10.06 -5.75
CA SER A 242 -8.95 9.64 -6.92
C SER A 242 -9.25 10.55 -8.13
N ASP A 243 -9.40 11.85 -7.90
CA ASP A 243 -9.46 12.85 -8.96
C ASP A 243 -8.06 13.19 -9.50
N ALA A 244 -7.98 13.85 -10.65
CA ALA A 244 -6.74 14.18 -11.33
C ALA A 244 -5.76 14.96 -10.43
N SER A 245 -6.27 15.91 -9.65
CA SER A 245 -5.45 16.73 -8.74
C SER A 245 -4.79 15.89 -7.65
N THR A 246 -5.51 14.91 -7.12
CA THR A 246 -5.02 13.95 -6.12
C THR A 246 -4.03 12.96 -6.74
N LEU A 247 -4.43 12.35 -7.86
CA LEU A 247 -3.64 11.32 -8.53
C LEU A 247 -2.28 11.84 -9.02
N ASN A 248 -2.20 13.08 -9.51
CA ASN A 248 -0.93 13.69 -9.93
C ASN A 248 0.00 14.02 -8.76
N ILE A 249 -0.49 14.03 -7.52
CA ILE A 249 0.37 14.11 -6.32
C ILE A 249 0.83 12.73 -5.89
N VAL A 250 -0.07 11.73 -5.90
CA VAL A 250 0.22 10.35 -5.48
C VAL A 250 1.12 9.66 -6.50
N TYR A 251 0.84 9.87 -7.78
CA TYR A 251 1.58 9.34 -8.93
C TYR A 251 2.08 10.49 -9.79
N PRO A 252 3.19 11.17 -9.42
CA PRO A 252 3.61 12.39 -10.08
C PRO A 252 3.89 12.21 -11.58
N PRO A 253 3.48 13.16 -12.44
CA PRO A 253 3.85 13.15 -13.85
C PRO A 253 5.37 13.06 -14.03
N GLY A 254 5.81 12.22 -14.97
CA GLY A 254 7.24 12.02 -15.24
C GLY A 254 7.98 11.12 -14.24
N ASP A 255 7.34 10.65 -13.16
CA ASP A 255 7.95 9.67 -12.28
C ASP A 255 8.02 8.29 -12.97
N PRO A 256 9.23 7.77 -13.29
CA PRO A 256 9.41 6.54 -14.05
C PRO A 256 9.01 5.28 -13.27
N ARG A 257 8.74 5.40 -11.99
CA ARG A 257 8.28 4.28 -11.17
C ARG A 257 6.87 3.84 -11.53
N TYR A 258 6.06 4.74 -12.10
CA TYR A 258 4.65 4.51 -12.36
C TYR A 258 4.32 4.65 -13.84
N THR A 259 3.58 3.68 -14.36
CA THR A 259 2.88 3.82 -15.63
C THR A 259 1.38 3.99 -15.38
N ARG A 260 0.80 5.01 -15.97
CA ARG A 260 -0.61 5.39 -15.88
C ARG A 260 -1.30 4.93 -17.13
N LEU A 261 -2.21 3.99 -17.00
CA LEU A 261 -2.96 3.45 -18.13
C LEU A 261 -4.39 3.97 -18.09
N ARG A 262 -4.76 4.73 -19.11
CA ARG A 262 -6.14 5.08 -19.40
C ARG A 262 -6.76 3.99 -20.25
N VAL A 263 -7.90 3.46 -19.84
CA VAL A 263 -8.58 2.37 -20.53
C VAL A 263 -9.85 2.89 -21.17
N ARG A 264 -10.01 2.62 -22.46
CA ARG A 264 -11.14 3.07 -23.29
C ARG A 264 -11.81 1.90 -23.97
N ARG A 265 -13.07 2.04 -24.34
CA ARG A 265 -13.78 1.08 -25.17
C ARG A 265 -13.23 1.14 -26.60
N LYS A 266 -12.94 -0.02 -27.22
CA LYS A 266 -12.47 -0.12 -28.61
C LYS A 266 -13.51 0.49 -29.54
N GLY A 267 -13.06 1.34 -30.49
CA GLY A 267 -13.94 1.99 -31.45
C GLY A 267 -14.84 3.08 -30.91
N ALA A 268 -14.72 3.42 -29.63
CA ALA A 268 -15.47 4.51 -28.99
C ALA A 268 -14.50 5.43 -28.23
N LYS A 269 -14.93 6.69 -28.01
CA LYS A 269 -14.18 7.65 -27.18
C LYS A 269 -14.53 7.53 -25.69
N GLU A 270 -15.25 6.47 -25.29
CA GLU A 270 -15.72 6.26 -23.92
C GLU A 270 -14.58 5.78 -23.02
N ASP A 271 -14.31 6.54 -21.96
CA ASP A 271 -13.38 6.17 -20.92
C ASP A 271 -14.02 5.14 -19.98
N VAL A 272 -13.33 4.02 -19.77
CA VAL A 272 -13.83 2.89 -18.97
C VAL A 272 -13.29 2.97 -17.54
N GLY A 273 -12.11 3.53 -17.38
CA GLY A 273 -11.39 3.66 -16.12
C GLY A 273 -9.90 3.87 -16.33
N TRP A 274 -9.16 3.76 -15.25
CA TRP A 274 -7.71 3.83 -15.27
C TRP A 274 -7.11 2.79 -14.33
N ILE A 275 -5.85 2.43 -14.58
CA ILE A 275 -5.03 1.61 -13.69
C ILE A 275 -3.60 2.12 -13.68
N VAL A 276 -3.01 2.19 -12.50
CA VAL A 276 -1.59 2.51 -12.30
C VAL A 276 -0.84 1.22 -12.03
N VAL A 277 0.25 1.05 -12.75
CA VAL A 277 1.14 -0.08 -12.59
C VAL A 277 2.55 0.39 -12.27
N ALA A 278 3.31 -0.45 -11.59
CA ALA A 278 4.71 -0.21 -11.25
C ALA A 278 5.52 -1.49 -11.45
N SER A 279 6.83 -1.36 -11.65
CA SER A 279 7.72 -2.52 -11.67
C SER A 279 9.06 -2.22 -11.01
N LYS A 280 9.60 -3.23 -10.29
CA LYS A 280 10.87 -3.12 -9.59
C LYS A 280 11.67 -4.41 -9.70
N GLN A 281 12.97 -4.27 -9.96
CA GLN A 281 13.91 -5.36 -9.80
C GLN A 281 14.19 -5.54 -8.31
N MET A 282 13.75 -6.64 -7.73
CA MET A 282 14.09 -6.98 -6.35
C MET A 282 15.52 -7.49 -6.26
N LYS A 283 16.17 -7.25 -5.12
CA LYS A 283 17.48 -7.79 -4.78
C LYS A 283 17.39 -8.34 -3.37
N ASP A 284 17.67 -9.63 -3.21
CA ASP A 284 17.65 -10.34 -1.94
C ASP A 284 16.39 -10.09 -1.07
N ASN A 285 15.27 -9.82 -1.74
CA ASN A 285 14.02 -9.50 -1.06
C ASN A 285 13.51 -10.70 -0.28
N ARG A 286 13.02 -10.47 0.95
CA ARG A 286 12.54 -11.52 1.86
C ARG A 286 11.39 -12.36 1.32
N TYR A 287 10.64 -11.89 0.32
CA TYR A 287 9.52 -12.61 -0.29
C TYR A 287 9.82 -13.05 -1.72
N PHE A 288 10.34 -12.11 -2.52
CA PHE A 288 10.49 -12.26 -3.96
C PHE A 288 11.92 -12.61 -4.41
N GLY A 289 12.90 -12.61 -3.48
CA GLY A 289 14.31 -12.84 -3.84
C GLY A 289 14.78 -11.80 -4.86
N ASP A 290 15.27 -12.28 -6.02
CA ASP A 290 15.81 -11.44 -7.10
C ASP A 290 14.87 -11.33 -8.32
N LEU A 291 13.56 -11.50 -8.12
CA LEU A 291 12.58 -11.40 -9.18
C LEU A 291 12.32 -9.94 -9.58
N LYS A 292 12.04 -9.70 -10.86
CA LYS A 292 11.43 -8.45 -11.30
C LYS A 292 9.93 -8.52 -11.05
N VAL A 293 9.44 -7.72 -10.11
CA VAL A 293 8.04 -7.72 -9.66
C VAL A 293 7.30 -6.57 -10.34
N GLY A 294 6.17 -6.90 -10.98
CA GLY A 294 5.17 -5.94 -11.42
C GLY A 294 4.08 -5.81 -10.37
N THR A 295 3.51 -4.64 -10.23
CA THR A 295 2.45 -4.35 -9.25
C THR A 295 1.29 -3.65 -9.94
N LEU A 296 0.07 -4.16 -9.78
CA LEU A 296 -1.14 -3.38 -9.99
C LEU A 296 -1.30 -2.51 -8.74
N ALA A 297 -0.82 -1.26 -8.84
CA ALA A 297 -0.71 -0.38 -7.68
C ALA A 297 -2.07 0.17 -7.27
N ASP A 298 -2.82 0.70 -8.23
CA ASP A 298 -4.12 1.32 -8.02
C ASP A 298 -4.94 1.28 -9.31
N GLY A 299 -6.24 1.50 -9.23
CA GLY A 299 -7.11 1.61 -10.39
C GLY A 299 -8.52 2.03 -9.97
N PHE A 300 -9.22 2.71 -10.85
CA PHE A 300 -10.57 3.18 -10.59
C PHE A 300 -11.42 3.21 -11.86
N GLY A 301 -12.71 2.99 -11.67
CA GLY A 301 -13.72 2.98 -12.72
C GLY A 301 -14.98 2.32 -12.20
N ARG A 302 -16.03 2.21 -13.03
CA ARG A 302 -17.23 1.47 -12.64
C ARG A 302 -16.89 0.04 -12.28
N VAL A 303 -17.54 -0.48 -11.25
CA VAL A 303 -17.29 -1.83 -10.72
C VAL A 303 -17.36 -2.91 -11.80
N ALA A 304 -18.29 -2.77 -12.76
CA ALA A 304 -18.44 -3.69 -13.89
C ALA A 304 -17.19 -3.72 -14.80
N ASN A 305 -16.42 -2.65 -14.84
CA ASN A 305 -15.24 -2.49 -15.70
C ASN A 305 -13.94 -3.01 -15.05
N ALA A 306 -13.93 -3.32 -13.76
CA ALA A 306 -12.74 -3.79 -13.05
C ALA A 306 -12.01 -4.95 -13.77
N PRO A 307 -12.69 -5.94 -14.40
CA PRO A 307 -12.00 -6.99 -15.15
C PRO A 307 -11.15 -6.46 -16.33
N ALA A 308 -11.66 -5.47 -17.06
CA ALA A 308 -10.94 -4.88 -18.20
C ALA A 308 -9.73 -4.06 -17.72
N LEU A 309 -9.86 -3.34 -16.59
CA LEU A 309 -8.78 -2.56 -16.00
C LEU A 309 -7.66 -3.46 -15.48
N VAL A 310 -7.99 -4.52 -14.76
CA VAL A 310 -7.01 -5.51 -14.28
C VAL A 310 -6.30 -6.19 -15.44
N ALA A 311 -7.04 -6.60 -16.49
CA ALA A 311 -6.44 -7.22 -17.67
C ALA A 311 -5.46 -6.27 -18.37
N ALA A 312 -5.82 -5.01 -18.58
CA ALA A 312 -4.96 -4.00 -19.18
C ALA A 312 -3.64 -3.81 -18.39
N GLY A 313 -3.73 -3.79 -17.06
CA GLY A 313 -2.54 -3.70 -16.20
C GLY A 313 -1.64 -4.94 -16.30
N ILE A 314 -2.22 -6.15 -16.38
CA ILE A 314 -1.47 -7.40 -16.56
C ILE A 314 -0.79 -7.43 -17.93
N ASP A 315 -1.52 -7.09 -19.02
CA ASP A 315 -0.97 -7.07 -20.38
C ASP A 315 0.25 -6.14 -20.46
N HIS A 316 0.09 -4.90 -20.00
CA HIS A 316 1.19 -3.93 -19.99
C HIS A 316 2.41 -4.44 -19.19
N LEU A 317 2.21 -4.92 -17.96
CA LEU A 317 3.32 -5.41 -17.13
C LEU A 317 3.99 -6.64 -17.73
N ALA A 318 3.25 -7.55 -18.37
CA ALA A 318 3.81 -8.72 -19.02
C ALA A 318 4.76 -8.32 -20.16
N GLU A 319 4.43 -7.28 -20.94
CA GLU A 319 5.25 -6.73 -22.01
C GLU A 319 6.54 -6.08 -21.48
N THR A 320 6.54 -5.53 -20.26
CA THR A 320 7.74 -4.94 -19.64
C THR A 320 8.75 -5.97 -19.12
N GLY A 321 8.44 -7.25 -19.27
CA GLY A 321 9.33 -8.36 -18.93
C GLY A 321 9.50 -8.61 -17.44
N VAL A 322 8.45 -8.34 -16.64
CA VAL A 322 8.40 -8.75 -15.22
C VAL A 322 8.33 -10.27 -15.09
N ASP A 323 8.75 -10.80 -13.96
CA ASP A 323 8.70 -12.24 -13.67
C ASP A 323 7.38 -12.65 -13.02
N ILE A 324 6.84 -11.77 -12.17
CA ILE A 324 5.59 -11.96 -11.44
C ILE A 324 4.87 -10.63 -11.30
N ILE A 325 3.54 -10.65 -11.38
CA ILE A 325 2.69 -9.50 -11.14
C ILE A 325 1.92 -9.73 -9.84
N VAL A 326 1.81 -8.71 -8.99
CA VAL A 326 1.09 -8.77 -7.71
C VAL A 326 0.02 -7.69 -7.61
N ALA A 327 -1.02 -7.97 -6.82
CA ALA A 327 -2.10 -7.03 -6.55
C ALA A 327 -2.70 -7.26 -5.16
N ASN A 328 -3.16 -6.18 -4.54
CA ASN A 328 -4.07 -6.23 -3.38
C ASN A 328 -5.20 -5.23 -3.63
N PHE A 329 -6.41 -5.73 -3.66
CA PHE A 329 -7.64 -4.91 -3.69
C PHE A 329 -8.59 -5.41 -2.62
N LEU A 330 -9.03 -4.51 -1.74
CA LEU A 330 -9.97 -4.87 -0.68
C LEU A 330 -11.37 -5.10 -1.23
N HIS A 331 -11.81 -4.28 -2.21
CA HIS A 331 -13.13 -4.35 -2.81
C HIS A 331 -13.37 -5.68 -3.53
N ALA A 332 -14.49 -6.36 -3.22
CA ALA A 332 -14.79 -7.71 -3.70
C ALA A 332 -14.86 -7.83 -5.23
N ALA A 333 -15.36 -6.83 -5.93
CA ALA A 333 -15.44 -6.88 -7.39
C ALA A 333 -14.05 -6.82 -8.02
N TRP A 334 -13.14 -6.01 -7.49
CA TRP A 334 -11.75 -5.95 -7.93
C TRP A 334 -10.99 -7.24 -7.62
N ALA A 335 -11.23 -7.81 -6.42
CA ALA A 335 -10.71 -9.14 -6.07
C ALA A 335 -11.21 -10.23 -7.02
N ARG A 336 -12.50 -10.19 -7.41
CA ARG A 336 -13.05 -11.10 -8.43
C ARG A 336 -12.44 -10.85 -9.81
N ALA A 337 -12.21 -9.58 -10.17
CA ALA A 337 -11.55 -9.20 -11.41
C ALA A 337 -10.14 -9.80 -11.53
N CYS A 338 -9.34 -9.73 -10.47
CA CYS A 338 -8.03 -10.40 -10.42
C CYS A 338 -8.13 -11.89 -10.71
N ARG A 339 -9.07 -12.59 -10.06
CA ARG A 339 -9.28 -14.04 -10.32
C ARG A 339 -9.71 -14.31 -11.75
N ARG A 340 -10.62 -13.50 -12.33
CA ARG A 340 -11.08 -13.64 -13.71
C ARG A 340 -9.93 -13.42 -14.71
N ALA A 341 -9.04 -12.49 -14.44
CA ALA A 341 -7.86 -12.24 -15.24
C ALA A 341 -6.76 -13.32 -15.08
N GLY A 342 -7.01 -14.39 -14.33
CA GLY A 342 -6.08 -15.50 -14.17
C GLY A 342 -5.09 -15.34 -13.01
N MET A 343 -5.19 -14.28 -12.19
CA MET A 343 -4.37 -14.17 -11.00
C MET A 343 -4.75 -15.22 -9.96
N LEU A 344 -3.76 -15.78 -9.30
CA LEU A 344 -3.89 -16.78 -8.25
C LEU A 344 -3.93 -16.09 -6.88
N PRO A 345 -4.79 -16.55 -5.95
CA PRO A 345 -4.77 -16.06 -4.58
C PRO A 345 -3.52 -16.58 -3.85
N GLY A 346 -2.94 -15.74 -3.00
CA GLY A 346 -1.82 -16.08 -2.14
C GLY A 346 -2.06 -15.66 -0.69
N PRO A 347 -1.17 -16.07 0.23
CA PRO A 347 -1.22 -15.60 1.60
C PRO A 347 -1.00 -14.10 1.66
N SER A 348 -1.93 -13.37 2.27
CA SER A 348 -1.81 -11.94 2.43
C SER A 348 -1.28 -11.58 3.81
N THR A 349 -0.41 -10.58 3.84
CA THR A 349 0.04 -9.89 5.05
C THR A 349 -0.44 -8.44 5.06
N TYR A 350 -1.31 -8.08 4.11
CA TYR A 350 -1.71 -6.72 3.83
C TYR A 350 -3.05 -6.41 4.47
N ASN A 351 -3.04 -5.68 5.59
CA ASN A 351 -4.21 -5.36 6.36
C ASN A 351 -4.51 -3.86 6.29
N LEU A 352 -5.78 -3.51 6.08
CA LEU A 352 -6.29 -2.18 6.36
C LEU A 352 -6.64 -2.09 7.85
N PHE A 353 -6.03 -1.16 8.56
CA PHE A 353 -6.40 -0.78 9.91
C PHE A 353 -7.08 0.57 9.92
N VAL A 354 -8.07 0.71 10.78
CA VAL A 354 -8.84 1.95 10.99
C VAL A 354 -8.89 2.26 12.48
N SER A 355 -8.52 3.47 12.86
CA SER A 355 -8.54 3.95 14.25
C SER A 355 -9.95 3.91 14.84
N PRO A 356 -10.11 3.89 16.18
CA PRO A 356 -11.43 3.93 16.83
C PRO A 356 -12.29 5.13 16.43
N GLY A 357 -11.66 6.29 16.15
CA GLY A 357 -12.36 7.50 15.71
C GLY A 357 -12.84 7.46 14.26
N GLY A 358 -12.29 6.57 13.42
CA GLY A 358 -12.70 6.43 12.01
C GLY A 358 -14.07 5.76 11.87
N PRO A 359 -14.86 6.09 10.84
CA PRO A 359 -16.19 5.51 10.62
C PRO A 359 -16.17 4.17 9.90
N LEU A 360 -15.06 3.78 9.26
CA LEU A 360 -14.97 2.53 8.51
C LEU A 360 -14.77 1.32 9.42
N LEU A 361 -15.15 0.13 8.94
CA LEU A 361 -15.00 -1.16 9.63
C LEU A 361 -15.72 -1.21 10.99
N ARG A 362 -16.81 -0.46 11.16
CA ARG A 362 -17.72 -0.61 12.29
C ARG A 362 -18.76 -1.69 11.98
N ASP A 363 -19.29 -2.35 13.00
CA ASP A 363 -20.27 -3.43 12.85
C ASP A 363 -21.59 -2.97 12.20
N ASP A 364 -21.94 -1.70 12.41
CA ASP A 364 -23.12 -1.02 11.86
C ASP A 364 -22.86 -0.34 10.50
N SER A 365 -21.64 -0.45 9.98
CA SER A 365 -21.28 0.11 8.67
C SER A 365 -21.61 -0.85 7.53
N PHE A 366 -21.29 -0.44 6.31
CA PHE A 366 -21.40 -1.30 5.14
C PHE A 366 -20.29 -2.38 5.12
N PRO A 367 -20.46 -3.46 4.33
CA PRO A 367 -19.49 -4.54 4.23
C PRO A 367 -18.10 -4.04 3.84
N PRO A 368 -17.02 -4.49 4.49
CA PRO A 368 -15.65 -4.11 4.14
C PRO A 368 -15.30 -4.39 2.67
N GLU A 369 -15.98 -5.35 2.05
CA GLU A 369 -15.83 -5.74 0.65
C GLU A 369 -16.31 -4.67 -0.34
N GLU A 370 -17.00 -3.64 0.13
CA GLU A 370 -17.46 -2.50 -0.67
C GLU A 370 -16.56 -1.27 -0.50
N ILE A 371 -15.47 -1.39 0.28
CA ILE A 371 -14.47 -0.35 0.44
C ILE A 371 -13.41 -0.49 -0.67
N HIS A 372 -13.25 0.54 -1.48
CA HIS A 372 -12.20 0.58 -2.49
C HIS A 372 -10.89 1.09 -1.90
N VAL A 373 -10.02 0.16 -1.60
CA VAL A 373 -8.63 0.41 -1.20
C VAL A 373 -7.74 -0.57 -1.97
N ALA A 374 -6.69 -0.04 -2.57
CA ALA A 374 -5.71 -0.77 -3.36
C ALA A 374 -4.33 -0.72 -2.68
N ARG A 375 -3.39 -1.50 -3.20
CA ARG A 375 -2.01 -1.58 -2.70
C ARG A 375 -1.27 -0.23 -2.76
N GLY A 376 -1.57 0.60 -3.74
CA GLY A 376 -0.99 1.93 -3.91
C GLY A 376 -1.40 2.95 -2.85
N HIS A 377 -2.37 2.63 -2.00
CA HIS A 377 -2.75 3.47 -0.88
C HIS A 377 -1.90 3.14 0.36
N GLY A 378 -1.45 4.16 1.07
CA GLY A 378 -0.55 3.99 2.23
C GLY A 378 0.84 3.49 1.86
N ASP A 379 1.50 2.75 2.76
CA ASP A 379 2.90 2.27 2.63
C ASP A 379 3.15 1.25 1.52
N GLY A 380 2.10 0.68 0.96
CA GLY A 380 2.23 -0.44 0.03
C GLY A 380 2.97 -0.11 -1.24
N LEU A 381 3.03 1.17 -1.58
CA LEU A 381 3.72 1.63 -2.76
C LEU A 381 5.24 1.70 -2.54
N ASP A 382 5.67 2.25 -1.41
CA ASP A 382 7.10 2.46 -1.11
C ASP A 382 7.86 1.13 -0.94
N ALA A 383 7.19 0.05 -0.58
CA ALA A 383 7.80 -1.28 -0.45
C ALA A 383 8.08 -1.98 -1.78
N LEU A 384 7.36 -1.63 -2.86
CA LEU A 384 7.44 -2.29 -4.17
C LEU A 384 7.81 -1.35 -5.33
N VAL A 385 8.17 -0.12 -5.03
CA VAL A 385 8.53 0.89 -6.04
C VAL A 385 9.91 1.46 -5.81
#